data_2a04037555a2615036971cf7925ce947
#
_entry.id   2a04037555a2615036971cf7925ce947
#
_cell.length_a   1.000
_cell.length_b   1.000
_cell.length_c   1.000
_cell.angle_alpha   90.00
_cell.angle_beta   90.00
_cell.angle_gamma   90.00
#
_symmetry.space_group_name_H-M   'P 1'
#
loop_
_entity.id
_entity.type
_entity.pdbx_description
1 polymer ?
#
loop_
_entity_poly.entity_id
_entity_poly.type
_entity_poly.pdbx_seq_one_letter_code
_entity_poly.pdbx_strand_id
1 'polypeptide(L)'
;MVVIVDNTVATPALLKPFEFGADIVIHSLTKYIGGHGNSIGGAIVDSGKFPWGKYPERFKTLNTPDPSYHGVNYVEVLGEAAYIARARVVPLRNTGAAISPLSVFLILQGLETLNLR
;
A
#
# COMPACT_ATOMS: atom_id res chain seq x y z
N MET A 1 2.09 4.27 17.56
CA MET A 1 2.03 2.89 17.00
C MET A 1 1.44 3.02 15.60
N VAL A 2 2.00 2.33 14.59
CA VAL A 2 1.40 2.28 13.24
C VAL A 2 0.22 1.31 13.26
N VAL A 3 -0.91 1.72 12.70
CA VAL A 3 -2.10 0.88 12.56
C VAL A 3 -2.26 0.46 11.10
N ILE A 4 -2.14 -0.83 10.85
CA ILE A 4 -2.30 -1.44 9.52
C ILE A 4 -3.58 -2.28 9.54
N VAL A 5 -4.48 -2.03 8.60
CA VAL A 5 -5.76 -2.73 8.50
C VAL A 5 -5.81 -3.51 7.19
N ASP A 6 -6.03 -4.81 7.28
CA ASP A 6 -6.43 -5.62 6.11
C ASP A 6 -7.94 -5.47 5.90
N ASN A 7 -8.31 -4.72 4.87
CA ASN A 7 -9.69 -4.42 4.54
C ASN A 7 -10.22 -5.23 3.34
N THR A 8 -9.63 -6.42 3.13
CA THR A 8 -9.94 -7.28 1.99
C THR A 8 -11.42 -7.67 1.94
N VAL A 9 -12.02 -8.00 3.08
CA VAL A 9 -13.41 -8.51 3.15
C VAL A 9 -14.42 -7.38 3.03
N ALA A 10 -14.26 -6.33 3.85
CA ALA A 10 -15.20 -5.21 3.84
C ALA A 10 -15.07 -4.35 2.58
N THR A 11 -13.88 -4.23 2.03
CA THR A 11 -13.55 -3.37 0.90
C THR A 11 -13.83 -1.88 1.20
N PRO A 12 -13.39 -0.93 0.36
CA PRO A 12 -13.72 0.47 0.56
C PRO A 12 -15.21 0.80 0.34
N ALA A 13 -16.00 -0.15 -0.19
CA ALA A 13 -17.44 0.03 -0.35
C ALA A 13 -18.18 -0.02 0.99
N LEU A 14 -17.76 -0.89 1.92
CA LEU A 14 -18.41 -1.04 3.21
C LEU A 14 -17.68 -0.35 4.36
N LEU A 15 -16.35 -0.26 4.30
CA LEU A 15 -15.53 0.31 5.38
C LEU A 15 -14.36 1.10 4.81
N LYS A 16 -14.17 2.30 5.30
CA LYS A 16 -13.02 3.17 4.99
C LYS A 16 -12.16 3.33 6.25
N PRO A 17 -11.16 2.45 6.50
CA PRO A 17 -10.41 2.43 7.75
C PRO A 17 -9.67 3.72 8.08
N PHE A 18 -9.33 4.55 7.10
CA PHE A 18 -8.71 5.85 7.33
C PHE A 18 -9.60 6.83 8.12
N GLU A 19 -10.91 6.71 8.01
CA GLU A 19 -11.86 7.49 8.80
C GLU A 19 -11.84 7.13 10.29
N PHE A 20 -11.28 5.95 10.61
CA PHE A 20 -11.16 5.41 11.96
C PHE A 20 -9.71 5.39 12.47
N GLY A 21 -8.79 6.09 11.80
CA GLY A 21 -7.42 6.27 12.28
C GLY A 21 -6.43 5.21 11.83
N ALA A 22 -6.74 4.40 10.82
CA ALA A 22 -5.73 3.56 10.19
C ALA A 22 -4.66 4.42 9.49
N ASP A 23 -3.40 3.96 9.54
CA ASP A 23 -2.29 4.59 8.85
C ASP A 23 -2.07 3.97 7.48
N ILE A 24 -2.23 2.66 7.39
CA ILE A 24 -2.03 1.89 6.15
C ILE A 24 -3.21 0.92 6.00
N VAL A 25 -3.71 0.78 4.79
CA VAL A 25 -4.74 -0.19 4.44
C VAL A 25 -4.22 -1.15 3.38
N ILE A 26 -4.47 -2.44 3.57
CA ILE A 26 -4.10 -3.49 2.65
C ILE A 26 -5.37 -4.11 2.07
N HIS A 27 -5.33 -4.44 0.79
CA HIS A 27 -6.38 -5.18 0.11
C HIS A 27 -5.80 -6.35 -0.68
N SER A 28 -6.32 -7.55 -0.49
CA SER A 28 -6.21 -8.58 -1.52
C SER A 28 -7.23 -8.26 -2.63
N LEU A 29 -6.73 -7.71 -3.74
CA LEU A 29 -7.56 -7.41 -4.91
C LEU A 29 -8.12 -8.68 -5.56
N THR A 30 -7.50 -9.83 -5.26
CA THR A 30 -7.92 -11.18 -5.67
C THR A 30 -9.35 -11.53 -5.23
N LYS A 31 -9.78 -10.96 -4.11
CA LYS A 31 -11.03 -11.32 -3.43
C LYS A 31 -12.20 -10.45 -3.92
N TYR A 32 -12.89 -9.77 -3.01
CA TYR A 32 -14.10 -9.02 -3.35
C TYR A 32 -13.91 -7.90 -4.37
N ILE A 33 -12.76 -7.23 -4.37
CA ILE A 33 -12.51 -6.13 -5.32
C ILE A 33 -12.49 -6.67 -6.76
N GLY A 34 -11.73 -7.73 -7.02
CA GLY A 34 -11.73 -8.41 -8.32
C GLY A 34 -13.03 -9.18 -8.57
N GLY A 35 -13.52 -9.89 -7.56
CA GLY A 35 -14.85 -10.49 -7.48
C GLY A 35 -15.15 -11.70 -8.38
N HIS A 36 -14.21 -12.12 -9.23
CA HIS A 36 -14.45 -13.14 -10.26
C HIS A 36 -13.52 -14.36 -10.15
N GLY A 37 -12.54 -14.34 -9.23
CA GLY A 37 -11.61 -15.46 -9.04
C GLY A 37 -10.70 -15.76 -10.24
N ASN A 38 -10.52 -14.81 -11.14
CA ASN A 38 -9.79 -14.97 -12.40
C ASN A 38 -8.43 -14.27 -12.42
N SER A 39 -8.05 -13.57 -11.37
CA SER A 39 -6.79 -12.86 -11.29
C SER A 39 -6.31 -12.71 -9.85
N ILE A 40 -5.02 -12.54 -9.67
CA ILE A 40 -4.36 -12.31 -8.38
C ILE A 40 -3.78 -10.91 -8.36
N GLY A 41 -3.99 -10.19 -7.24
CA GLY A 41 -3.42 -8.88 -7.05
C GLY A 41 -3.53 -8.41 -5.61
N GLY A 42 -2.76 -7.39 -5.27
CA GLY A 42 -2.79 -6.74 -3.97
C GLY A 42 -2.58 -5.24 -4.10
N ALA A 43 -3.06 -4.50 -3.13
CA ALA A 43 -2.83 -3.07 -3.01
C ALA A 43 -2.46 -2.70 -1.57
N ILE A 44 -1.51 -1.79 -1.45
CA ILE A 44 -1.16 -1.11 -0.20
C ILE A 44 -1.50 0.36 -0.40
N VAL A 45 -2.31 0.90 0.49
CA VAL A 45 -2.71 2.31 0.49
C VAL A 45 -2.17 2.96 1.76
N ASP A 46 -1.38 4.01 1.59
CA ASP A 46 -0.81 4.79 2.69
C ASP A 46 -1.67 6.05 2.90
N SER A 47 -2.02 6.34 4.14
CA SER A 47 -2.74 7.59 4.47
C SER A 47 -1.89 8.84 4.25
N GLY A 48 -0.56 8.70 4.26
CA GLY A 48 0.37 9.83 4.26
C GLY A 48 0.39 10.66 5.55
N LYS A 49 -0.26 10.18 6.61
CA LYS A 49 -0.44 10.97 7.85
C LYS A 49 0.46 10.53 9.00
N PHE A 50 1.04 9.31 8.93
CA PHE A 50 1.88 8.84 10.01
C PHE A 50 3.22 9.59 10.06
N PRO A 51 3.61 10.14 11.22
CA PRO A 51 4.81 10.96 11.34
C PRO A 51 6.08 10.11 11.45
N TRP A 52 6.52 9.50 10.36
CA TRP A 52 7.67 8.60 10.28
C TRP A 52 8.96 9.21 10.84
N GLY A 53 9.15 10.52 10.64
CA GLY A 53 10.32 11.25 11.12
C GLY A 53 10.34 11.52 12.63
N LYS A 54 9.19 11.37 13.31
CA LYS A 54 9.11 11.58 14.76
C LYS A 54 9.80 10.48 15.58
N TYR A 55 9.98 9.31 14.99
CA TYR A 55 10.54 8.14 15.68
C TYR A 55 11.68 7.50 14.87
N PRO A 56 12.78 8.25 14.60
CA PRO A 56 13.83 7.80 13.68
C PRO A 56 14.50 6.50 14.13
N GLU A 57 14.71 6.32 15.44
CA GLU A 57 15.30 5.10 15.97
C GLU A 57 14.45 3.84 15.76
N ARG A 58 13.14 4.02 15.70
CA ARG A 58 12.20 2.92 15.47
C ARG A 58 12.04 2.60 13.98
N PHE A 59 12.12 3.61 13.12
CA PHE A 59 11.93 3.50 11.66
C PHE A 59 13.21 3.87 10.92
N LYS A 60 14.33 3.26 11.32
CA LYS A 60 15.67 3.55 10.77
C LYS A 60 15.71 3.49 9.26
N THR A 61 15.09 2.49 8.65
CA THR A 61 15.10 2.29 7.20
C THR A 61 14.41 3.41 6.39
N LEU A 62 13.62 4.25 7.03
CA LEU A 62 13.02 5.44 6.43
C LEU A 62 13.77 6.73 6.76
N ASN A 63 14.56 6.71 7.85
CA ASN A 63 15.21 7.89 8.42
C ASN A 63 16.74 7.88 8.28
N THR A 64 17.30 6.92 7.56
CA THR A 64 18.74 6.86 7.26
C THR A 64 18.98 6.74 5.77
N PRO A 65 20.14 7.20 5.27
CA PRO A 65 20.50 7.06 3.86
C PRO A 65 20.43 5.61 3.40
N ASP A 66 19.73 5.35 2.30
CA ASP A 66 19.60 4.02 1.70
C ASP A 66 20.70 3.83 0.64
N PRO A 67 21.74 3.02 0.91
CA PRO A 67 22.82 2.81 -0.04
C PRO A 67 22.34 2.09 -1.31
N SER A 68 21.22 1.38 -1.26
CA SER A 68 20.64 0.69 -2.41
C SER A 68 19.88 1.62 -3.35
N TYR A 69 19.61 2.86 -2.90
CA TYR A 69 18.88 3.85 -3.67
C TYR A 69 19.52 5.24 -3.54
N HIS A 70 20.73 5.39 -4.09
CA HIS A 70 21.47 6.65 -4.19
C HIS A 70 21.72 7.38 -2.85
N GLY A 71 21.70 6.69 -1.72
CA GLY A 71 21.85 7.30 -0.40
C GLY A 71 20.66 8.15 0.05
N VAL A 72 19.47 7.94 -0.52
CA VAL A 72 18.27 8.72 -0.18
C VAL A 72 17.81 8.42 1.24
N ASN A 73 17.58 9.48 2.04
CA ASN A 73 16.80 9.43 3.25
C ASN A 73 15.34 9.73 2.88
N TYR A 74 14.47 8.74 2.97
CA TYR A 74 13.10 8.84 2.46
C TYR A 74 12.27 9.89 3.18
N VAL A 75 12.43 10.02 4.50
CA VAL A 75 11.68 11.02 5.27
C VAL A 75 12.11 12.44 4.91
N GLU A 76 13.42 12.68 4.78
CA GLU A 76 13.94 14.01 4.43
C GLU A 76 13.53 14.47 3.05
N VAL A 77 13.54 13.54 2.07
CA VAL A 77 13.31 13.87 0.66
C VAL A 77 11.83 13.84 0.30
N LEU A 78 11.05 12.91 0.88
CA LEU A 78 9.70 12.58 0.44
C LEU A 78 8.64 12.80 1.54
N GLY A 79 9.04 13.11 2.77
CA GLY A 79 8.10 13.44 3.86
C GLY A 79 7.03 12.38 4.06
N GLU A 80 5.78 12.77 3.83
CA GLU A 80 4.60 11.91 4.00
C GLU A 80 4.58 10.69 3.06
N ALA A 81 5.23 10.77 1.90
CA ALA A 81 5.33 9.68 0.94
C ALA A 81 6.48 8.69 1.22
N ALA A 82 7.24 8.87 2.30
CA ALA A 82 8.44 8.08 2.61
C ALA A 82 8.18 6.57 2.61
N TYR A 83 7.11 6.13 3.26
CA TYR A 83 6.77 4.71 3.37
C TYR A 83 6.45 4.10 2.00
N ILE A 84 5.50 4.70 1.28
CA ILE A 84 5.05 4.13 0.01
C ILE A 84 6.12 4.21 -1.08
N ALA A 85 6.93 5.25 -1.06
CA ALA A 85 8.06 5.38 -1.97
C ALA A 85 9.09 4.28 -1.72
N ARG A 86 9.48 4.06 -0.44
CA ARG A 86 10.41 2.97 -0.12
C ARG A 86 9.84 1.59 -0.46
N ALA A 87 8.54 1.38 -0.25
CA ALA A 87 7.87 0.13 -0.62
C ALA A 87 8.03 -0.17 -2.12
N ARG A 88 8.01 0.85 -2.97
CA ARG A 88 8.21 0.71 -4.42
C ARG A 88 9.68 0.52 -4.79
N VAL A 89 10.58 1.32 -4.22
CA VAL A 89 11.99 1.30 -4.65
C VAL A 89 12.83 0.21 -4.00
N VAL A 90 12.35 -0.45 -2.96
CA VAL A 90 13.07 -1.56 -2.33
C VAL A 90 12.31 -2.89 -2.48
N PRO A 91 11.21 -3.17 -1.78
CA PRO A 91 10.54 -4.46 -1.91
C PRO A 91 10.08 -4.76 -3.34
N LEU A 92 9.38 -3.84 -3.98
CA LEU A 92 8.88 -4.04 -5.35
C LEU A 92 10.01 -4.27 -6.34
N ARG A 93 11.03 -3.42 -6.32
CA ARG A 93 12.20 -3.54 -7.20
C ARG A 93 12.94 -4.86 -6.99
N ASN A 94 13.17 -5.26 -5.73
CA ASN A 94 14.00 -6.42 -5.42
C ASN A 94 13.26 -7.76 -5.64
N THR A 95 11.95 -7.78 -5.48
CA THR A 95 11.13 -8.99 -5.64
C THR A 95 10.47 -9.09 -7.01
N GLY A 96 10.35 -7.96 -7.73
CA GLY A 96 9.60 -7.90 -8.98
C GLY A 96 8.09 -8.10 -8.81
N ALA A 97 7.55 -7.93 -7.60
CA ALA A 97 6.15 -8.18 -7.24
C ALA A 97 5.19 -7.09 -7.78
N ALA A 98 5.38 -6.69 -9.04
CA ALA A 98 4.48 -5.78 -9.74
C ALA A 98 3.27 -6.57 -10.28
N ILE A 99 2.07 -5.99 -10.13
CA ILE A 99 0.87 -6.58 -10.70
C ILE A 99 0.91 -6.51 -12.24
N SER A 100 0.52 -7.58 -12.93
CA SER A 100 0.51 -7.58 -14.38
C SER A 100 -0.59 -6.68 -14.94
N PRO A 101 -0.37 -6.00 -16.09
CA PRO A 101 -1.40 -5.16 -16.71
C PRO A 101 -2.70 -5.90 -17.01
N LEU A 102 -2.63 -7.18 -17.41
CA LEU A 102 -3.81 -8.00 -17.66
C LEU A 102 -4.59 -8.24 -16.36
N SER A 103 -3.92 -8.57 -15.26
CA SER A 103 -4.59 -8.71 -13.95
C SER A 103 -5.23 -7.41 -13.50
N VAL A 104 -4.58 -6.27 -13.73
CA VAL A 104 -5.16 -4.94 -13.42
C VAL A 104 -6.44 -4.73 -14.21
N PHE A 105 -6.45 -5.02 -15.51
CA PHE A 105 -7.63 -4.88 -16.36
C PHE A 105 -8.81 -5.72 -15.83
N LEU A 106 -8.57 -6.99 -15.50
CA LEU A 106 -9.61 -7.88 -14.97
C LEU A 106 -10.12 -7.43 -13.60
N ILE A 107 -9.24 -6.96 -12.73
CA ILE A 107 -9.59 -6.43 -11.40
C ILE A 107 -10.41 -5.14 -11.53
N LEU A 108 -10.04 -4.25 -12.44
CA LEU A 108 -10.81 -3.02 -12.70
C LEU A 108 -12.23 -3.32 -13.19
N GLN A 109 -12.41 -4.31 -14.05
CA GLN A 109 -13.75 -4.76 -14.45
C GLN A 109 -14.56 -5.25 -13.23
N GLY A 110 -13.92 -5.99 -12.32
CA GLY A 110 -14.57 -6.44 -11.09
C GLY A 110 -14.92 -5.27 -10.16
N LEU A 111 -14.08 -4.25 -10.10
CA LEU A 111 -14.29 -3.07 -9.25
C LEU A 111 -15.57 -2.29 -9.65
N GLU A 112 -15.92 -2.23 -10.93
CA GLU A 112 -17.11 -1.53 -11.41
C GLU A 112 -18.41 -2.06 -10.78
N THR A 113 -18.45 -3.32 -10.42
CA THR A 113 -19.64 -3.96 -9.82
C THR A 113 -19.52 -4.18 -8.31
N LEU A 114 -18.45 -3.69 -7.67
CA LEU A 114 -18.18 -3.93 -6.26
C LEU A 114 -19.35 -3.51 -5.35
N ASN A 115 -19.97 -2.39 -5.61
CA ASN A 115 -21.09 -1.86 -4.81
C ASN A 115 -22.40 -2.67 -4.97
N LEU A 116 -22.45 -3.56 -5.94
CA LEU A 116 -23.62 -4.39 -6.23
C LEU A 116 -23.47 -5.81 -5.65
N ARG A 117 -22.28 -6.17 -5.25
CA ARG A 117 -21.91 -7.50 -4.72
C ARG A 117 -21.64 -7.41 -3.23
#